data_0268e3f09960adbbf6168a3a8b88c99c
#
_entry.id   0268e3f09960adbbf6168a3a8b88c99c
#
_cell.length_a   1.000
_cell.length_b   1.000
_cell.length_c   1.000
_cell.angle_alpha   90.00
_cell.angle_beta   90.00
_cell.angle_gamma   90.00
#
_symmetry.space_group_name_H-M   'P 1'
#
loop_
_entity.id
_entity.type
_entity.pdbx_description
1 polymer ?
#
loop_
_entity_poly.entity_id
_entity_poly.type
_entity_poly.pdbx_seq_one_letter_code
_entity_poly.pdbx_strand_id
1 'polypeptide(L)'
;MELCIEGLSKTYPNGVRALDNVTLEVPQGMFGLLGPNGAGKSTLMRTLATLQEPDTGSAHLGDIDILTEKDRLRETLGYLPQEFGLYPKVRAVDLLDHFAILKGITNKKERKQVVDALLEQAGRASVSQVMD
;
A
#
# COMPACT_ATOMS: atom_id res chain seq x y z
N MET A 1 7.48 10.60 8.61
CA MET A 1 8.15 9.29 8.70
C MET A 1 8.95 9.04 7.44
N GLU A 2 10.15 8.55 7.60
CA GLU A 2 11.03 8.24 6.49
C GLU A 2 10.98 6.74 6.18
N LEU A 3 10.96 6.40 4.89
CA LEU A 3 11.02 5.01 4.44
C LEU A 3 12.46 4.66 4.10
N CYS A 4 13.01 3.62 4.75
CA CYS A 4 14.35 3.13 4.50
C CYS A 4 14.29 1.68 4.05
N ILE A 5 14.86 1.39 2.89
CA ILE A 5 14.94 0.05 2.30
C ILE A 5 16.42 -0.29 2.14
N GLU A 6 16.84 -1.46 2.63
CA GLU A 6 18.23 -1.89 2.56
C GLU A 6 18.34 -3.32 2.03
N GLY A 7 19.02 -3.47 0.91
CA GLY A 7 19.38 -4.75 0.32
C GLY A 7 18.19 -5.66 0.02
N LEU A 8 17.06 -5.10 -0.35
CA LEU A 8 15.83 -5.85 -0.58
C LEU A 8 15.92 -6.64 -1.89
N SER A 9 15.73 -7.96 -1.80
CA SER A 9 15.79 -8.86 -2.95
C SER A 9 14.61 -9.82 -2.96
N LYS A 10 14.11 -10.12 -4.16
CA LYS A 10 13.02 -11.07 -4.38
C LYS A 10 13.17 -11.76 -5.71
N THR A 11 13.22 -13.09 -5.67
CA THR A 11 13.21 -13.96 -6.86
C THR A 11 11.98 -14.86 -6.78
N TYR A 12 11.19 -14.86 -7.83
CA TYR A 12 10.02 -15.73 -7.91
C TYR A 12 10.39 -17.17 -8.30
N PRO A 13 9.50 -18.16 -8.05
CA PRO A 13 9.77 -19.56 -8.39
C PRO A 13 10.08 -19.82 -9.86
N ASN A 14 9.62 -18.94 -10.78
CA ASN A 14 9.91 -19.02 -12.20
C ASN A 14 11.32 -18.51 -12.56
N GLY A 15 12.13 -18.11 -11.58
CA GLY A 15 13.48 -17.61 -11.79
C GLY A 15 13.58 -16.10 -12.05
N VAL A 16 12.47 -15.40 -12.13
CA VAL A 16 12.49 -13.94 -12.33
C VAL A 16 12.94 -13.25 -11.05
N ARG A 17 14.05 -12.52 -11.13
CA ARG A 17 14.57 -11.70 -10.04
C ARG A 17 13.95 -10.31 -10.11
N ALA A 18 12.83 -10.12 -9.40
CA ALA A 18 12.06 -8.89 -9.44
C ALA A 18 12.71 -7.75 -8.67
N LEU A 19 13.39 -8.05 -7.56
CA LEU A 19 14.17 -7.08 -6.78
C LEU A 19 15.57 -7.63 -6.60
N ASP A 20 16.56 -6.80 -6.86
CA ASP A 20 17.97 -7.15 -6.78
C ASP A 20 18.72 -6.14 -5.91
N ASN A 21 18.86 -6.47 -4.63
CA ASN A 21 19.61 -5.68 -3.66
C ASN A 21 19.21 -4.20 -3.66
N VAL A 22 17.91 -3.94 -3.61
CA VAL A 22 17.38 -2.58 -3.65
C VAL A 22 17.66 -1.86 -2.34
N THR A 23 18.35 -0.73 -2.42
CA THR A 23 18.61 0.15 -1.28
C THR A 23 18.12 1.54 -1.63
N LEU A 24 17.21 2.09 -0.82
CA LEU A 24 16.53 3.34 -1.11
C LEU A 24 16.09 4.03 0.18
N GLU A 25 16.30 5.33 0.23
CA GLU A 25 15.74 6.19 1.29
C GLU A 25 14.72 7.13 0.67
N VAL A 26 13.51 7.10 1.22
CA VAL A 26 12.41 7.97 0.76
C VAL A 26 12.02 8.89 1.90
N PRO A 27 12.30 10.19 1.78
CA PRO A 27 11.90 11.16 2.80
C PRO A 27 10.39 11.33 2.83
N GLN A 28 9.90 11.95 3.88
CA GLN A 28 8.49 12.29 3.98
C GLN A 28 8.08 13.21 2.83
N GLY A 29 6.92 12.93 2.22
CA GLY A 29 6.40 13.69 1.10
C GLY A 29 5.94 12.77 -0.03
N MET A 30 5.76 13.37 -1.18
CA MET A 30 5.37 12.65 -2.38
C MET A 30 6.61 12.13 -3.12
N PHE A 31 6.64 10.84 -3.41
CA PHE A 31 7.74 10.19 -4.11
C PHE A 31 7.18 9.32 -5.24
N GLY A 32 7.71 9.49 -6.43
CA GLY A 32 7.31 8.72 -7.61
C GLY A 32 8.28 7.60 -7.93
N LEU A 33 7.75 6.41 -8.20
CA LEU A 33 8.52 5.25 -8.61
C LEU A 33 8.25 5.00 -10.09
N LEU A 34 9.24 5.27 -10.93
CA LEU A 34 9.13 5.18 -12.38
C LEU A 34 9.96 4.02 -12.94
N GLY A 35 9.47 3.44 -14.00
CA GLY A 35 10.14 2.37 -14.72
C GLY A 35 9.16 1.60 -15.60
N PRO A 36 9.66 0.80 -16.56
CA PRO A 36 8.81 -0.02 -17.40
C PRO A 36 8.11 -1.12 -16.59
N ASN A 37 7.02 -1.66 -17.11
CA ASN A 37 6.36 -2.82 -16.53
C ASN A 37 7.36 -3.98 -16.45
N GLY A 38 7.36 -4.69 -15.31
CA GLY A 38 8.31 -5.76 -15.06
C GLY A 38 9.62 -5.32 -14.43
N ALA A 39 9.79 -4.03 -14.12
CA ALA A 39 10.99 -3.51 -13.45
C ALA A 39 11.00 -3.70 -11.93
N GLY A 40 10.05 -4.47 -11.37
CA GLY A 40 9.97 -4.75 -9.95
C GLY A 40 9.16 -3.74 -9.14
N LYS A 41 8.54 -2.74 -9.75
CA LYS A 41 7.72 -1.73 -9.05
C LYS A 41 6.59 -2.37 -8.26
N SER A 42 5.81 -3.24 -8.90
CA SER A 42 4.70 -3.94 -8.26
C SER A 42 5.17 -4.85 -7.13
N THR A 43 6.30 -5.52 -7.32
CA THR A 43 6.91 -6.38 -6.30
C THR A 43 7.33 -5.57 -5.09
N LEU A 44 7.97 -4.43 -5.32
CA LEU A 44 8.37 -3.52 -4.24
C LEU A 44 7.15 -3.00 -3.48
N MET A 45 6.13 -2.54 -4.18
CA MET A 45 4.92 -2.02 -3.56
C MET A 45 4.19 -3.08 -2.73
N ARG A 46 4.07 -4.30 -3.24
CA ARG A 46 3.45 -5.41 -2.51
C ARG A 46 4.25 -5.79 -1.26
N THR A 47 5.56 -5.79 -1.36
CA THR A 47 6.44 -6.09 -0.22
C THR A 47 6.28 -5.03 0.88
N LEU A 48 6.29 -3.76 0.50
CA LEU A 48 6.07 -2.66 1.44
C LEU A 48 4.66 -2.67 2.04
N ALA A 49 3.68 -3.14 1.28
CA ALA A 49 2.30 -3.26 1.74
C ALA A 49 2.05 -4.53 2.58
N THR A 50 3.07 -5.31 2.87
CA THR A 50 3.01 -6.57 3.63
C THR A 50 2.21 -7.70 2.96
N LEU A 51 1.98 -7.62 1.67
CA LEU A 51 1.25 -8.64 0.92
C LEU A 51 2.13 -9.81 0.48
N GLN A 52 3.44 -9.63 0.50
CA GLN A 52 4.41 -10.68 0.24
C GLN A 52 5.71 -10.39 0.99
N GLU A 53 6.54 -11.40 1.16
CA GLU A 53 7.80 -11.28 1.85
C GLU A 53 8.98 -11.25 0.87
N PRO A 54 10.04 -10.46 1.13
CA PRO A 54 11.26 -10.53 0.35
C PRO A 54 12.05 -11.78 0.72
N ASP A 55 13.01 -12.14 -0.12
CA ASP A 55 13.94 -13.24 0.18
C ASP A 55 15.00 -12.77 1.18
N THR A 56 15.51 -11.57 0.99
CA THR A 56 16.53 -10.95 1.86
C THR A 56 16.30 -9.44 1.94
N GLY A 57 16.94 -8.82 2.90
CA GLY A 57 16.92 -7.38 3.09
C GLY A 57 16.02 -6.92 4.22
N SER A 58 15.93 -5.61 4.39
CA SER A 58 15.12 -4.98 5.43
C SER A 58 14.42 -3.73 4.92
N ALA A 59 13.35 -3.35 5.58
CA ALA A 59 12.62 -2.13 5.29
C ALA A 59 11.98 -1.57 6.58
N HIS A 60 12.07 -0.27 6.76
CA HIS A 60 11.56 0.44 7.93
C HIS A 60 10.79 1.68 7.49
N LEU A 61 9.67 1.93 8.15
CA LEU A 61 8.93 3.19 8.05
C LEU A 61 9.02 3.91 9.39
N GLY A 62 9.87 4.93 9.48
CA GLY A 62 10.22 5.52 10.76
C GLY A 62 10.87 4.47 11.67
N ASP A 63 10.26 4.22 12.83
CA ASP A 63 10.71 3.19 13.78
C ASP A 63 10.01 1.83 13.60
N ILE A 64 9.11 1.72 12.61
CA ILE A 64 8.36 0.49 12.33
C ILE A 64 9.14 -0.40 11.38
N ASP A 65 9.44 -1.64 11.83
CA ASP A 65 9.98 -2.66 10.95
C ASP A 65 8.85 -3.26 10.10
N ILE A 66 8.89 -3.01 8.79
CA ILE A 66 7.83 -3.42 7.86
C ILE A 66 7.68 -4.93 7.80
N LEU A 67 8.78 -5.67 7.95
CA LEU A 67 8.79 -7.12 7.78
C LEU A 67 8.37 -7.89 9.03
N THR A 68 8.61 -7.34 10.21
CA THR A 68 8.33 -7.99 11.48
C THR A 68 7.14 -7.40 12.24
N GLU A 69 6.86 -6.12 12.05
CA GLU A 69 5.77 -5.39 12.71
C GLU A 69 4.62 -5.09 11.75
N LYS A 70 4.17 -6.10 11.02
CA LYS A 70 3.16 -5.94 9.96
C LYS A 70 1.86 -5.32 10.44
N ASP A 71 1.37 -5.73 11.60
CA ASP A 71 0.11 -5.22 12.15
C ASP A 71 0.22 -3.74 12.50
N ARG A 72 1.35 -3.33 13.08
CA ARG A 72 1.62 -1.93 13.40
C ARG A 72 1.69 -1.08 12.14
N LEU A 73 2.34 -1.60 11.10
CA LEU A 73 2.40 -0.92 9.81
C LEU A 73 1.02 -0.79 9.17
N ARG A 74 0.21 -1.85 9.19
CA ARG A 74 -1.13 -1.85 8.58
C ARG A 74 -2.08 -0.83 9.20
N GLU A 75 -1.88 -0.44 10.44
CA GLU A 75 -2.66 0.62 11.09
C GLU A 75 -2.43 2.00 10.44
N THR A 76 -1.24 2.24 9.91
CA THR A 76 -0.88 3.52 9.30
C THR A 76 -0.84 3.51 7.77
N LEU A 77 -0.75 2.31 7.17
CA LEU A 77 -0.56 2.15 5.73
C LEU A 77 -1.88 2.17 4.96
N GLY A 78 -1.94 2.93 3.89
CA GLY A 78 -2.93 2.79 2.85
C GLY A 78 -2.29 2.21 1.59
N TYR A 79 -2.94 1.23 0.97
CA TYR A 79 -2.45 0.62 -0.26
C TYR A 79 -3.57 0.52 -1.29
N LEU A 80 -3.32 1.10 -2.46
CA LEU A 80 -4.23 1.04 -3.59
C LEU A 80 -3.60 0.13 -4.67
N PRO A 81 -4.13 -1.09 -4.86
CA PRO A 81 -3.55 -2.00 -5.84
C PRO A 81 -3.78 -1.50 -7.27
N GLN A 82 -2.82 -1.82 -8.15
CA GLN A 82 -2.90 -1.49 -9.57
C GLN A 82 -4.13 -2.12 -10.24
N GLU A 83 -4.53 -3.31 -9.79
CA GLU A 83 -5.66 -4.06 -10.33
C GLU A 83 -6.97 -3.74 -9.63
N PHE A 84 -7.16 -2.49 -9.26
CA PHE A 84 -8.37 -2.01 -8.60
C PHE A 84 -9.63 -2.28 -9.44
N GLY A 85 -9.51 -2.44 -10.75
CA GLY A 85 -10.58 -2.79 -11.67
C GLY A 85 -11.17 -4.20 -11.51
N LEU A 86 -10.66 -5.02 -10.60
CA LEU A 86 -11.21 -6.34 -10.29
C LEU A 86 -12.56 -6.28 -9.55
N TYR A 87 -12.98 -5.11 -9.09
CA TYR A 87 -14.22 -4.93 -8.34
C TYR A 87 -15.20 -3.98 -9.08
N PRO A 88 -15.55 -4.23 -10.35
CA PRO A 88 -16.30 -3.26 -11.15
C PRO A 88 -17.75 -3.06 -10.68
N LYS A 89 -18.26 -3.94 -9.83
CA LYS A 89 -19.63 -3.87 -9.30
C LYS A 89 -19.71 -3.44 -7.84
N VAL A 90 -18.58 -3.13 -7.22
CA VAL A 90 -18.53 -2.72 -5.81
C VAL A 90 -18.61 -1.21 -5.75
N ARG A 91 -19.56 -0.70 -4.95
CA ARG A 91 -19.69 0.74 -4.72
C ARG A 91 -18.53 1.24 -3.87
N ALA A 92 -18.12 2.49 -4.08
CA ALA A 92 -17.05 3.11 -3.30
C ALA A 92 -17.34 3.07 -1.80
N VAL A 93 -18.59 3.28 -1.38
CA VAL A 93 -18.97 3.23 0.03
C VAL A 93 -18.77 1.85 0.63
N ASP A 94 -19.08 0.78 -0.10
CA ASP A 94 -18.91 -0.59 0.38
C ASP A 94 -17.43 -0.96 0.49
N LEU A 95 -16.62 -0.52 -0.46
CA LEU A 95 -15.18 -0.76 -0.45
C LEU A 95 -14.50 -0.04 0.72
N LEU A 96 -14.84 1.22 0.94
CA LEU A 96 -14.32 1.99 2.06
C LEU A 96 -14.76 1.42 3.41
N ASP A 97 -15.98 0.94 3.52
CA ASP A 97 -16.48 0.28 4.73
C ASP A 97 -15.68 -1.00 5.01
N HIS A 98 -15.42 -1.80 3.98
CA HIS A 98 -14.60 -3.01 4.08
C HIS A 98 -13.18 -2.68 4.54
N PHE A 99 -12.54 -1.68 3.94
CA PHE A 99 -11.21 -1.25 4.35
C PHE A 99 -11.19 -0.72 5.78
N ALA A 100 -12.25 -0.03 6.21
CA ALA A 100 -12.36 0.45 7.58
C ALA A 100 -12.42 -0.71 8.59
N ILE A 101 -13.12 -1.79 8.26
CA ILE A 101 -13.14 -3.02 9.07
C ILE A 101 -11.73 -3.60 9.17
N LEU A 102 -11.01 -3.71 8.05
CA LEU A 102 -9.64 -4.22 8.02
C LEU A 102 -8.67 -3.36 8.83
N LYS A 103 -8.94 -2.07 8.95
CA LYS A 103 -8.18 -1.12 9.76
C LYS A 103 -8.55 -1.13 11.25
N GLY A 104 -9.45 -2.00 11.67
CA GLY A 104 -9.84 -2.16 13.07
C GLY A 104 -11.04 -1.32 13.52
N ILE A 105 -11.69 -0.59 12.60
CA ILE A 105 -12.90 0.18 12.92
C ILE A 105 -14.10 -0.77 12.85
N THR A 106 -14.38 -1.48 13.95
CA THR A 106 -15.41 -2.52 13.99
C THR A 106 -16.80 -1.99 14.37
N ASN A 107 -16.88 -0.81 14.97
CA ASN A 107 -18.16 -0.18 15.31
C ASN A 107 -18.83 0.35 14.04
N LYS A 108 -20.01 -0.17 13.71
CA LYS A 108 -20.73 0.15 12.49
C LYS A 108 -21.05 1.65 12.36
N LYS A 109 -21.44 2.28 13.45
CA LYS A 109 -21.78 3.71 13.46
C LYS A 109 -20.54 4.58 13.23
N GLU A 110 -19.42 4.23 13.86
CA GLU A 110 -18.14 4.91 13.69
C GLU A 110 -17.60 4.73 12.27
N ARG A 111 -17.69 3.51 11.71
CA ARG A 111 -17.30 3.27 10.32
C ARG A 111 -18.08 4.14 9.35
N LYS A 112 -19.39 4.25 9.53
CA LYS A 112 -20.23 5.08 8.67
C LYS A 112 -19.78 6.53 8.69
N GLN A 113 -19.45 7.08 9.85
CA GLN A 113 -18.96 8.45 9.98
C GLN A 113 -17.65 8.65 9.24
N VAL A 114 -16.71 7.72 9.38
CA VAL A 114 -15.40 7.78 8.72
C VAL A 114 -15.56 7.66 7.20
N VAL A 115 -16.36 6.70 6.74
CA VAL A 115 -16.59 6.48 5.30
C VAL A 115 -17.29 7.69 4.68
N ASP A 116 -18.30 8.24 5.32
CA ASP A 116 -19.01 9.43 4.81
C ASP A 116 -18.07 10.65 4.73
N ALA A 117 -17.18 10.83 5.71
CA ALA A 117 -16.18 11.90 5.69
C ALA A 117 -15.19 11.75 4.53
N LEU A 118 -14.73 10.52 4.28
CA LEU A 118 -13.81 10.24 3.17
C LEU A 118 -14.47 10.44 1.81
N LEU A 119 -15.72 10.03 1.66
CA LEU A 119 -16.48 10.25 0.43
C LEU A 119 -16.71 11.74 0.17
N GLU A 120 -16.96 12.53 1.20
CA GLU A 120 -17.09 13.97 1.07
C GLU A 120 -15.78 14.62 0.61
N GLN A 121 -14.64 14.21 1.17
CA GLN A 121 -13.33 14.68 0.73
C GLN A 121 -13.04 14.31 -0.72
N ALA A 122 -13.36 13.08 -1.11
CA ALA A 122 -13.19 12.61 -2.49
C ALA A 122 -14.08 13.37 -3.46
N GLY A 123 -15.29 13.74 -3.04
CA GLY A 123 -16.20 14.56 -3.85
C GLY A 123 -15.71 15.99 -4.07
N ARG A 124 -14.87 16.52 -3.19
CA ARG A 124 -14.22 17.83 -3.35
C ARG A 124 -13.01 17.77 -4.26
N ALA A 125 -12.31 16.64 -4.28
CA ALA A 125 -11.28 16.38 -5.26
C ALA A 125 -11.94 16.04 -6.59
N SER A 126 -11.31 16.42 -7.70
CA SER A 126 -11.80 15.99 -9.02
C SER A 126 -11.85 14.46 -9.05
N VAL A 127 -13.01 13.90 -9.39
CA VAL A 127 -13.20 12.44 -9.46
C VAL A 127 -12.16 11.79 -10.37
N SER A 128 -11.77 12.47 -11.44
CA SER A 128 -10.71 12.04 -12.34
C SER A 128 -9.35 11.91 -11.66
N GLN A 129 -9.06 12.74 -10.67
CA GLN A 129 -7.79 12.68 -9.93
C GLN A 129 -7.74 11.53 -8.93
N VAL A 130 -8.89 11.03 -8.50
CA VAL A 130 -8.98 9.91 -7.54
C VAL A 130 -9.03 8.57 -8.26
N MET A 131 -9.54 8.55 -9.48
CA MET A 131 -9.78 7.33 -10.27
C MET A 131 -8.62 7.03 -11.25
N ASP A 132 -7.83 8.01 -11.60
CA ASP A 132 -6.63 7.86 -12.43
C ASP A 132 -5.41 7.52 -11.58
#